data_e71ffae25e9c9b7882e0c972a58de144
#
_entry.id   e71ffae25e9c9b7882e0c972a58de144
#
_cell.length_a   1.000
_cell.length_b   1.000
_cell.length_c   1.000
_cell.angle_alpha   90.00
_cell.angle_beta   90.00
_cell.angle_gamma   90.00
#
_symmetry.space_group_name_H-M   'P 1'
#
loop_
_entity.id
_entity.type
_entity.pdbx_description
1 polymer ?
#
loop_
_entity_poly.entity_id
_entity_poly.type
_entity_poly.pdbx_seq_one_letter_code
_entity_poly.pdbx_strand_id
1 'polypeptide(L)'
;LLIDNKEIKDVRLDLVFVSQEVDLFDLSVRDNLCLGKEIPDKKIFELLEEAGLKGWYNELPNGLDTIVGERGIKLSTGQKQRLNLIRGILIDKELYFFDEPTSNLDILSEEKITNMIEKYLKDKTYVIVTHRQKLKSLCNKHYIFENHEMREELSETSILN
;
A
#
# COMPACT_ATOMS: atom_id res chain seq x y z
N LEU A 1 6.12 -23.68 6.97
CA LEU A 1 5.38 -22.66 7.68
C LEU A 1 4.39 -23.34 8.62
N LEU A 2 4.28 -22.87 9.87
CA LEU A 2 3.31 -23.36 10.85
C LEU A 2 2.25 -22.27 11.08
N ILE A 3 0.97 -22.64 10.97
CA ILE A 3 -0.15 -21.81 11.43
C ILE A 3 -0.95 -22.67 12.40
N ASP A 4 -1.20 -22.15 13.60
CA ASP A 4 -1.86 -22.88 14.70
C ASP A 4 -1.24 -24.25 14.96
N ASN A 5 0.11 -24.33 14.95
CA ASN A 5 0.90 -25.56 15.09
C ASN A 5 0.66 -26.64 14.01
N LYS A 6 0.03 -26.30 12.90
CA LYS A 6 -0.13 -27.20 11.75
C LYS A 6 0.88 -26.83 10.65
N GLU A 7 1.61 -27.84 10.17
CA GLU A 7 2.49 -27.67 9.02
C GLU A 7 1.67 -27.42 7.75
N ILE A 8 1.86 -26.28 7.12
CA ILE A 8 1.19 -25.92 5.88
C ILE A 8 2.18 -26.13 4.73
N LYS A 9 1.90 -27.10 3.88
CA LYS A 9 2.74 -27.47 2.74
C LYS A 9 2.49 -26.60 1.50
N ASP A 10 1.27 -26.07 1.37
CA ASP A 10 0.85 -25.20 0.26
C ASP A 10 0.05 -24.02 0.82
N VAL A 11 0.72 -22.91 1.07
CA VAL A 11 0.05 -21.67 1.43
C VAL A 11 0.03 -20.75 0.21
N ARG A 12 -1.08 -20.72 -0.48
CA ARG A 12 -1.42 -19.54 -1.28
C ARG A 12 -1.90 -18.49 -0.29
N LEU A 13 -0.98 -17.65 0.16
CA LEU A 13 -1.34 -16.54 1.03
C LEU A 13 -2.24 -15.60 0.24
N ASP A 14 -3.48 -15.46 0.67
CA ASP A 14 -4.43 -14.51 0.14
C ASP A 14 -4.11 -13.12 0.73
N LEU A 15 -3.04 -12.52 0.25
CA LEU A 15 -2.49 -11.26 0.74
C LEU A 15 -2.32 -10.23 -0.38
N VAL A 16 -2.25 -8.98 0.01
CA VAL A 16 -1.79 -7.86 -0.83
C VAL A 16 -0.34 -7.57 -0.49
N PHE A 17 0.52 -7.51 -1.50
CA PHE A 17 1.89 -7.04 -1.38
C PHE A 17 2.05 -5.68 -2.07
N VAL A 18 2.41 -4.67 -1.30
CA VAL A 18 2.70 -3.32 -1.78
C VAL A 18 4.22 -3.11 -1.73
N SER A 19 4.87 -3.33 -2.86
CA SER A 19 6.32 -3.24 -3.00
C SER A 19 6.81 -1.80 -3.12
N GLN A 20 8.07 -1.58 -2.76
CA GLN A 20 8.77 -0.31 -2.97
C GLN A 20 8.89 0.03 -4.46
N GLU A 21 9.27 -0.94 -5.28
CA GLU A 21 9.29 -0.81 -6.74
C GLU A 21 7.92 -1.19 -7.29
N VAL A 22 7.34 -0.28 -8.06
CA VAL A 22 5.97 -0.44 -8.57
C VAL A 22 6.00 -0.49 -10.08
N ASP A 23 5.59 -1.64 -10.60
CA ASP A 23 5.31 -1.80 -12.01
C ASP A 23 3.83 -1.58 -12.31
N LEU A 24 3.59 -0.77 -13.33
CA LEU A 24 2.27 -0.62 -13.91
C LEU A 24 2.24 -1.39 -15.22
N PHE A 25 1.13 -2.07 -15.44
CA PHE A 25 0.85 -2.71 -16.72
C PHE A 25 0.61 -1.66 -17.80
N ASP A 26 0.95 -1.97 -19.04
CA ASP A 26 0.62 -1.14 -20.22
C ASP A 26 -0.88 -1.24 -20.54
N LEU A 27 -1.68 -0.82 -19.58
CA LEU A 27 -3.14 -0.86 -19.57
C LEU A 27 -3.72 0.49 -19.13
N SER A 28 -5.05 0.61 -19.14
CA SER A 28 -5.70 1.81 -18.61
C SER A 28 -5.45 2.01 -17.12
N VAL A 29 -5.66 3.24 -16.62
CA VAL A 29 -5.64 3.53 -15.17
C VAL A 29 -6.63 2.62 -14.45
N ARG A 30 -7.84 2.46 -15.01
CA ARG A 30 -8.90 1.58 -14.49
C ARG A 30 -8.40 0.15 -14.33
N ASP A 31 -7.86 -0.44 -15.41
CA ASP A 31 -7.40 -1.83 -15.39
C ASP A 31 -6.24 -2.03 -14.42
N ASN A 32 -5.33 -1.06 -14.32
CA ASN A 32 -4.25 -1.08 -13.35
C ASN A 32 -4.75 -1.04 -11.90
N LEU A 33 -5.82 -0.33 -11.61
CA LEU A 33 -6.36 -0.22 -10.26
C LEU A 33 -7.28 -1.37 -9.90
N CYS A 34 -8.16 -1.77 -10.82
CA CYS A 34 -9.25 -2.71 -10.54
C CYS A 34 -8.87 -4.18 -10.77
N LEU A 35 -7.85 -4.46 -11.59
CA LEU A 35 -7.40 -5.83 -11.93
C LEU A 35 -8.56 -6.75 -12.34
N GLY A 36 -9.47 -6.23 -13.17
CA GLY A 36 -10.64 -6.97 -13.67
C GLY A 36 -11.85 -7.00 -12.72
N LYS A 37 -11.78 -6.38 -11.53
CA LYS A 37 -12.95 -6.23 -10.67
C LYS A 37 -13.85 -5.10 -11.16
N GLU A 38 -15.15 -5.26 -11.05
CA GLU A 38 -16.13 -4.19 -11.28
C GLU A 38 -16.18 -3.28 -10.05
N ILE A 39 -15.61 -2.09 -10.16
CA ILE A 39 -15.56 -1.09 -9.09
C ILE A 39 -16.19 0.20 -9.59
N PRO A 40 -17.15 0.78 -8.87
CA PRO A 40 -17.77 2.05 -9.26
C PRO A 40 -16.73 3.17 -9.38
N ASP A 41 -16.83 3.96 -10.45
CA ASP A 41 -15.92 5.09 -10.72
C ASP A 41 -15.85 6.06 -9.54
N LYS A 42 -16.99 6.30 -8.87
CA LYS A 42 -17.05 7.14 -7.67
C LYS A 42 -16.03 6.70 -6.62
N LYS A 43 -15.93 5.38 -6.37
CA LYS A 43 -14.98 4.84 -5.38
C LYS A 43 -13.53 5.04 -5.81
N ILE A 44 -13.25 4.88 -7.10
CA ILE A 44 -11.91 5.11 -7.66
C ILE A 44 -11.54 6.59 -7.51
N PHE A 45 -12.43 7.51 -7.84
CA PHE A 45 -12.18 8.95 -7.73
C PHE A 45 -11.96 9.39 -6.28
N GLU A 46 -12.74 8.89 -5.33
CA GLU A 46 -12.55 9.15 -3.91
C GLU A 46 -11.13 8.76 -3.46
N LEU A 47 -10.68 7.57 -3.82
CA LEU A 47 -9.33 7.09 -3.47
C LEU A 47 -8.22 7.89 -4.17
N LEU A 48 -8.39 8.26 -5.43
CA LEU A 48 -7.44 9.12 -6.15
C LEU A 48 -7.33 10.51 -5.51
N GLU A 49 -8.44 11.08 -5.06
CA GLU A 49 -8.45 12.38 -4.37
C GLU A 49 -7.78 12.28 -3.00
N GLU A 50 -8.10 11.27 -2.21
CA GLU A 50 -7.48 11.02 -0.89
C GLU A 50 -5.98 10.78 -1.01
N ALA A 51 -5.53 10.06 -2.04
CA ALA A 51 -4.11 9.85 -2.33
C ALA A 51 -3.40 11.11 -2.89
N GLY A 52 -4.12 12.23 -3.08
CA GLY A 52 -3.56 13.45 -3.65
C GLY A 52 -3.22 13.35 -5.13
N LEU A 53 -3.93 12.50 -5.88
CA LEU A 53 -3.75 12.32 -7.32
C LEU A 53 -4.79 13.05 -8.17
N LYS A 54 -5.71 13.82 -7.56
CA LYS A 54 -6.78 14.55 -8.27
C LYS A 54 -6.23 15.45 -9.39
N GLY A 55 -5.18 16.24 -9.14
CA GLY A 55 -4.59 17.10 -10.14
C GLY A 55 -4.06 16.31 -11.34
N TRP A 56 -3.28 15.28 -11.09
CA TRP A 56 -2.79 14.38 -12.13
C TRP A 56 -3.93 13.74 -12.93
N TYR A 57 -4.94 13.21 -12.23
CA TYR A 57 -6.07 12.56 -12.88
C TYR A 57 -6.85 13.52 -13.80
N ASN A 58 -7.06 14.76 -13.39
CA ASN A 58 -7.79 15.77 -14.19
C ASN A 58 -7.07 16.13 -15.50
N GLU A 59 -5.77 15.89 -15.60
CA GLU A 59 -4.95 16.14 -16.79
C GLU A 59 -4.94 14.95 -17.76
N LEU A 60 -5.53 13.81 -17.38
CA LEU A 60 -5.55 12.62 -18.23
C LEU A 60 -6.54 12.80 -19.41
N PRO A 61 -6.08 12.55 -20.65
CA PRO A 61 -6.88 12.85 -21.85
C PRO A 61 -8.17 12.02 -21.95
N ASN A 62 -8.18 10.79 -21.42
CA ASN A 62 -9.32 9.88 -21.44
C ASN A 62 -9.73 9.44 -20.01
N GLY A 63 -9.44 10.24 -18.98
CA GLY A 63 -9.75 9.89 -17.60
C GLY A 63 -9.21 8.52 -17.21
N LEU A 64 -10.06 7.68 -16.59
CA LEU A 64 -9.68 6.33 -16.15
C LEU A 64 -9.30 5.38 -17.30
N ASP A 65 -9.72 5.66 -18.53
CA ASP A 65 -9.42 4.82 -19.69
C ASP A 65 -8.11 5.23 -20.39
N THR A 66 -7.39 6.20 -19.84
CA THR A 66 -6.06 6.57 -20.30
C THR A 66 -5.06 5.43 -20.07
N ILE A 67 -4.33 5.04 -21.14
CA ILE A 67 -3.27 4.06 -21.05
C ILE A 67 -2.06 4.64 -20.33
N VAL A 68 -1.56 3.93 -19.33
CA VAL A 68 -0.36 4.26 -18.56
C VAL A 68 0.65 3.11 -18.65
N GLY A 69 1.87 3.30 -18.15
CA GLY A 69 2.94 2.30 -18.24
C GLY A 69 4.03 2.71 -19.23
N GLU A 70 4.80 1.75 -19.74
CA GLU A 70 5.92 2.04 -20.64
C GLU A 70 5.46 2.59 -22.00
N ARG A 71 4.33 2.10 -22.50
CA ARG A 71 3.75 2.46 -23.81
C ARG A 71 2.73 3.59 -23.73
N GLY A 72 2.37 4.03 -22.53
CA GLY A 72 1.42 5.09 -22.28
C GLY A 72 2.02 6.31 -21.60
N ILE A 73 1.18 6.99 -20.82
CA ILE A 73 1.64 8.13 -20.02
C ILE A 73 2.55 7.64 -18.91
N LYS A 74 3.76 8.20 -18.83
CA LYS A 74 4.72 7.90 -17.77
C LYS A 74 4.32 8.58 -16.48
N LEU A 75 4.39 7.84 -15.38
CA LEU A 75 4.14 8.34 -14.04
C LEU A 75 5.45 8.52 -13.26
N SER A 76 5.47 9.49 -12.36
CA SER A 76 6.54 9.61 -11.37
C SER A 76 6.50 8.41 -10.40
N THR A 77 7.63 8.12 -9.76
CA THR A 77 7.71 7.04 -8.76
C THR A 77 6.68 7.23 -7.64
N GLY A 78 6.51 8.47 -7.17
CA GLY A 78 5.51 8.76 -6.14
C GLY A 78 4.06 8.60 -6.61
N GLN A 79 3.76 8.87 -7.90
CA GLN A 79 2.43 8.55 -8.46
C GLN A 79 2.20 7.04 -8.53
N LYS A 80 3.18 6.29 -9.00
CA LYS A 80 3.12 4.82 -9.04
C LYS A 80 2.88 4.22 -7.66
N GLN A 81 3.62 4.66 -6.63
CA GLN A 81 3.45 4.18 -5.26
C GLN A 81 2.04 4.44 -4.73
N ARG A 82 1.49 5.64 -4.96
CA ARG A 82 0.13 5.97 -4.54
C ARG A 82 -0.93 5.14 -5.28
N LEU A 83 -0.77 4.91 -6.58
CA LEU A 83 -1.65 4.02 -7.34
C LEU A 83 -1.57 2.56 -6.85
N ASN A 84 -0.37 2.09 -6.47
CA ASN A 84 -0.19 0.74 -5.92
C ASN A 84 -0.93 0.55 -4.59
N LEU A 85 -0.90 1.56 -3.70
CA LEU A 85 -1.69 1.51 -2.47
C LEU A 85 -3.21 1.48 -2.78
N ILE A 86 -3.69 2.34 -3.70
CA ILE A 86 -5.10 2.33 -4.11
C ILE A 86 -5.49 0.95 -4.65
N ARG A 87 -4.66 0.37 -5.52
CA ARG A 87 -4.84 -1.01 -6.01
C ARG A 87 -4.98 -2.00 -4.85
N GLY A 88 -4.08 -1.93 -3.87
CA GLY A 88 -4.12 -2.78 -2.68
C GLY A 88 -5.44 -2.64 -1.91
N ILE A 89 -5.90 -1.42 -1.65
CA ILE A 89 -7.18 -1.14 -0.98
C ILE A 89 -8.37 -1.71 -1.78
N LEU A 90 -8.36 -1.56 -3.11
CA LEU A 90 -9.43 -2.06 -3.97
C LEU A 90 -9.45 -3.60 -4.09
N ILE A 91 -8.29 -4.25 -3.97
CA ILE A 91 -8.20 -5.72 -3.90
C ILE A 91 -8.88 -6.25 -2.65
N ASP A 92 -8.79 -5.55 -1.54
CA ASP A 92 -9.44 -5.82 -0.25
C ASP A 92 -9.22 -7.26 0.25
N LYS A 93 -8.11 -7.47 0.94
CA LYS A 93 -7.74 -8.73 1.58
C LYS A 93 -7.62 -8.56 3.10
N GLU A 94 -7.44 -9.67 3.82
CA GLU A 94 -7.27 -9.65 5.28
C GLU A 94 -5.83 -9.38 5.70
N LEU A 95 -4.85 -9.66 4.83
CA LEU A 95 -3.42 -9.50 5.13
C LEU A 95 -2.74 -8.60 4.09
N TYR A 96 -1.97 -7.64 4.58
CA TYR A 96 -1.19 -6.72 3.76
C TYR A 96 0.28 -6.76 4.16
N PHE A 97 1.14 -6.71 3.15
CA PHE A 97 2.57 -6.53 3.31
C PHE A 97 2.98 -5.25 2.59
N PHE A 98 3.61 -4.33 3.31
CA PHE A 98 4.14 -3.08 2.79
C PHE A 98 5.65 -3.07 2.90
N ASP A 99 6.33 -2.83 1.78
CA ASP A 99 7.77 -2.64 1.72
C ASP A 99 8.07 -1.20 1.32
N GLU A 100 8.48 -0.38 2.30
CA GLU A 100 8.78 1.05 2.16
C GLU A 100 7.71 1.82 1.35
N PRO A 101 6.42 1.77 1.73
CA PRO A 101 5.31 2.25 0.89
C PRO A 101 5.31 3.76 0.66
N THR A 102 6.14 4.53 1.38
CA THR A 102 6.21 5.99 1.28
C THR A 102 7.62 6.52 1.03
N SER A 103 8.58 5.67 0.68
CA SER A 103 10.01 6.02 0.54
C SER A 103 10.27 7.15 -0.46
N ASN A 104 9.49 7.24 -1.54
CA ASN A 104 9.64 8.23 -2.61
C ASN A 104 8.58 9.35 -2.55
N LEU A 105 7.97 9.57 -1.40
CA LEU A 105 6.94 10.59 -1.21
C LEU A 105 7.47 11.78 -0.41
N ASP A 106 6.98 12.97 -0.75
CA ASP A 106 7.10 14.15 0.08
C ASP A 106 6.23 14.03 1.35
N ILE A 107 6.47 14.88 2.34
CA ILE A 107 5.82 14.85 3.65
C ILE A 107 4.28 14.89 3.55
N LEU A 108 3.74 15.71 2.65
CA LEU A 108 2.29 15.85 2.50
C LEU A 108 1.66 14.61 1.86
N SER A 109 2.34 14.02 0.89
CA SER A 109 1.92 12.77 0.24
C SER A 109 2.05 11.57 1.20
N GLU A 110 3.13 11.52 2.00
CA GLU A 110 3.29 10.51 3.05
C GLU A 110 2.13 10.56 4.06
N GLU A 111 1.73 11.75 4.50
CA GLU A 111 0.62 11.92 5.44
C GLU A 111 -0.70 11.39 4.87
N LYS A 112 -1.00 11.71 3.61
CA LYS A 112 -2.19 11.19 2.93
C LYS A 112 -2.21 9.67 2.88
N ILE A 113 -1.09 9.06 2.52
CA ILE A 113 -0.96 7.60 2.44
C ILE A 113 -1.09 6.95 3.82
N THR A 114 -0.48 7.54 4.86
CA THR A 114 -0.60 7.07 6.24
C THR A 114 -2.06 7.09 6.70
N ASN A 115 -2.78 8.20 6.44
CA ASN A 115 -4.20 8.34 6.76
C ASN A 115 -5.08 7.33 6.00
N MET A 116 -4.74 7.03 4.74
CA MET A 116 -5.46 6.01 3.97
C MET A 116 -5.25 4.61 4.55
N ILE A 117 -4.03 4.25 4.93
CA ILE A 117 -3.74 2.96 5.59
C ILE A 117 -4.56 2.86 6.88
N GLU A 118 -4.51 3.86 7.75
CA GLU A 118 -5.28 3.89 8.98
C GLU A 118 -6.78 3.76 8.73
N LYS A 119 -7.33 4.52 7.77
CA LYS A 119 -8.76 4.55 7.48
C LYS A 119 -9.29 3.25 6.88
N TYR A 120 -8.58 2.69 5.91
CA TYR A 120 -9.07 1.56 5.11
C TYR A 120 -8.62 0.21 5.63
N LEU A 121 -7.56 0.16 6.43
CA LEU A 121 -6.99 -1.11 6.91
C LEU A 121 -7.03 -1.26 8.44
N LYS A 122 -7.78 -0.43 9.17
CA LYS A 122 -7.89 -0.46 10.65
C LYS A 122 -8.30 -1.82 11.21
N ASP A 123 -9.13 -2.57 10.46
CA ASP A 123 -9.65 -3.88 10.86
C ASP A 123 -8.90 -5.04 10.16
N LYS A 124 -7.79 -4.75 9.49
CA LYS A 124 -6.97 -5.70 8.75
C LYS A 124 -5.66 -5.99 9.48
N THR A 125 -5.05 -7.11 9.14
CA THR A 125 -3.68 -7.41 9.58
C THR A 125 -2.69 -6.85 8.55
N TYR A 126 -1.69 -6.12 9.00
CA TYR A 126 -0.63 -5.64 8.11
C TYR A 126 0.75 -5.69 8.75
N VAL A 127 1.74 -5.92 7.92
CA VAL A 127 3.16 -5.84 8.24
C VAL A 127 3.76 -4.72 7.39
N ILE A 128 4.49 -3.80 8.02
CA ILE A 128 5.13 -2.69 7.33
C ILE A 128 6.63 -2.75 7.59
N VAL A 129 7.42 -2.84 6.52
CA VAL A 129 8.85 -2.58 6.56
C VAL A 129 9.05 -1.10 6.27
N THR A 130 9.59 -0.36 7.24
CA THR A 130 9.79 1.09 7.08
C THR A 130 10.75 1.68 8.10
N HIS A 131 11.37 2.80 7.72
CA HIS A 131 12.11 3.67 8.64
C HIS A 131 11.32 4.96 8.99
N ARG A 132 10.10 5.13 8.47
CA ARG A 132 9.26 6.31 8.65
C ARG A 132 8.47 6.24 9.96
N GLN A 133 8.65 7.24 10.84
CA GLN A 133 8.01 7.26 12.17
C GLN A 133 6.47 7.28 12.11
N LYS A 134 5.89 7.99 11.13
CA LYS A 134 4.43 8.04 10.96
C LYS A 134 3.82 6.68 10.67
N LEU A 135 4.49 5.85 9.86
CA LEU A 135 4.02 4.50 9.57
C LEU A 135 4.22 3.56 10.77
N LYS A 136 5.34 3.73 11.50
CA LYS A 136 5.56 2.97 12.75
C LYS A 136 4.43 3.19 13.75
N SER A 137 3.94 4.43 13.90
CA SER A 137 2.88 4.74 14.85
C SER A 137 1.52 4.07 14.55
N LEU A 138 1.31 3.54 13.34
CA LEU A 138 0.13 2.76 13.02
C LEU A 138 0.18 1.33 13.55
N CYS A 139 1.37 0.84 13.91
CA CYS A 139 1.59 -0.55 14.30
C CYS A 139 1.54 -0.70 15.81
N ASN A 140 0.94 -1.79 16.29
CA ASN A 140 0.87 -2.13 17.71
C ASN A 140 2.07 -2.96 18.19
N LYS A 141 2.89 -3.48 17.28
CA LYS A 141 4.12 -4.22 17.56
C LYS A 141 5.22 -3.76 16.63
N HIS A 142 6.42 -3.61 17.17
CA HIS A 142 7.60 -3.22 16.43
C HIS A 142 8.68 -4.29 16.55
N TYR A 143 9.37 -4.55 15.44
CA TYR A 143 10.46 -5.50 15.37
C TYR A 143 11.67 -4.84 14.71
N ILE A 144 12.84 -5.08 15.27
CA ILE A 144 14.12 -4.67 14.70
C ILE A 144 14.82 -5.91 14.15
N PHE A 145 15.33 -5.80 12.92
CA PHE A 145 16.13 -6.83 12.30
C PHE A 145 17.59 -6.36 12.23
N GLU A 146 18.45 -6.97 13.04
CA GLU A 146 19.88 -6.66 13.12
C GLU A 146 20.69 -7.95 13.25
N ASN A 147 21.87 -8.00 12.62
CA ASN A 147 22.80 -9.14 12.69
C ASN A 147 22.14 -10.50 12.37
N HIS A 148 21.24 -10.55 11.40
CA HIS A 148 20.46 -11.73 10.99
C HIS A 148 19.47 -12.25 12.06
N GLU A 149 19.20 -11.45 13.08
CA GLU A 149 18.22 -11.77 14.12
C GLU A 149 17.09 -10.73 14.15
N MET A 150 15.90 -11.20 14.46
CA MET A 150 14.72 -10.36 14.64
C MET A 150 14.38 -10.31 16.13
N ARG A 151 14.25 -9.11 16.69
CA ARG A 151 13.83 -8.90 18.07
C ARG A 151 12.66 -7.93 18.16
N GLU A 152 11.75 -8.18 19.08
CA GLU A 152 10.67 -7.25 19.39
C GLU A 152 11.24 -6.00 20.09
N GLU A 153 10.90 -4.82 19.57
CA GLU A 153 11.23 -3.54 20.20
C GLU A 153 10.20 -3.30 21.32
N LEU A 154 10.66 -3.38 22.57
CA LEU A 154 9.80 -3.07 23.72
C LEU A 154 9.48 -1.57 23.70
N SER A 155 8.22 -1.21 23.61
CA SER A 155 7.80 0.19 23.74
C SER A 155 8.14 0.69 25.14
N GLU A 156 8.72 1.88 25.26
CA GLU A 156 9.10 2.50 26.56
C GLU A 156 7.94 2.60 27.55
N THR A 157 6.70 2.45 27.10
CA THR A 157 5.48 2.43 27.94
C THR A 157 5.35 1.16 28.80
N SER A 158 6.13 0.11 28.55
CA SER A 158 6.08 -1.15 29.33
C SER A 158 6.98 -1.16 30.55
N ILE A 159 7.74 -0.09 30.82
CA ILE A 159 8.74 -0.02 31.91
C ILE A 159 8.17 0.68 33.16
N LEU A 160 6.94 1.18 33.13
CA LEU A 160 6.32 1.94 34.23
C LEU A 160 5.10 1.22 34.89
N ASN A 161 5.08 -0.11 34.88
CA ASN A 161 4.12 -0.88 35.70
C ASN A 161 4.85 -1.88 36.58
#